data_9f0ac9e8641c4f552492fa7e4819a983
#
_entry.id   9f0ac9e8641c4f552492fa7e4819a983
#
_cell.length_a   1.000
_cell.length_b   1.000
_cell.length_c   1.000
_cell.angle_alpha   90.00
_cell.angle_beta   90.00
_cell.angle_gamma   90.00
#
_symmetry.space_group_name_H-M   'P 1'
#
loop_
_entity.id
_entity.type
_entity.pdbx_description
1 polymer ?
#
loop_
_entity_poly.entity_id
_entity_poly.type
_entity_poly.pdbx_seq_one_letter_code
_entity_poly.pdbx_strand_id
1 'polypeptide(L)' 'MEEVSVTRHYIAVNAGGWYPLLKTAQDYTEYFHEALSFSDLYETYRYIEKHGLDKIATVITRML' A
#
# COMPACT_ATOMS: atom_id res chain seq x y z
N MET A 1 -4.39 2.22 -30.94
CA MET A 1 -4.22 1.31 -29.80
C MET A 1 -4.40 2.08 -28.51
N GLU A 2 -5.22 1.57 -27.64
CA GLU A 2 -5.47 2.25 -26.38
C GLU A 2 -4.39 1.93 -25.37
N GLU A 3 -3.97 2.95 -24.65
CA GLU A 3 -3.13 2.74 -23.49
C GLU A 3 -4.01 2.39 -22.31
N VAL A 4 -3.64 1.33 -21.63
CA VAL A 4 -4.30 0.93 -20.41
C VAL A 4 -3.45 1.38 -19.26
N SER A 5 -3.93 2.38 -18.52
CA SER A 5 -3.27 2.81 -17.30
C SER A 5 -3.64 1.86 -16.18
N VAL A 6 -2.64 1.33 -15.52
CA VAL A 6 -2.84 0.48 -14.35
C VAL A 6 -2.52 1.29 -13.11
N THR A 7 -3.52 1.44 -12.26
CA THR A 7 -3.37 2.13 -11.00
C THR A 7 -3.24 1.10 -9.88
N ARG A 8 -2.22 1.24 -9.05
CA ARG A 8 -2.00 0.36 -7.91
C ARG A 8 -1.89 1.18 -6.64
N HIS A 9 -2.45 0.66 -5.58
CA HIS A 9 -2.45 1.30 -4.27
C HIS A 9 -1.58 0.49 -3.32
N TYR A 10 -0.71 1.18 -2.60
CA TYR A 10 0.22 0.57 -1.66
C TYR A 10 -0.02 1.18 -0.29
N ILE A 11 0.43 0.49 0.74
CA ILE A 11 0.28 0.97 2.11
C ILE A 11 1.67 1.22 2.66
N ALA A 12 1.95 2.48 3.02
CA ALA A 12 3.15 2.84 3.76
C ALA A 12 2.78 2.99 5.22
N VAL A 13 3.64 2.54 6.11
CA VAL A 13 3.39 2.63 7.54
C VAL A 13 4.51 3.39 8.23
N ASN A 14 4.16 4.13 9.27
CA ASN A 14 5.15 4.83 10.07
C ASN A 14 5.80 3.85 11.05
N ALA A 15 7.05 3.53 10.78
CA ALA A 15 7.82 2.57 11.59
C ALA A 15 8.91 3.31 12.36
N GLY A 16 8.52 4.26 13.20
CA GLY A 16 9.48 4.99 14.03
C GLY A 16 10.24 6.09 13.29
N GLY A 17 9.56 6.79 12.39
CA GLY A 17 10.14 7.94 11.69
C GLY A 17 10.56 7.65 10.26
N TRP A 18 10.40 6.41 9.80
CA TRP A 18 10.55 6.08 8.39
C TRP A 18 9.28 5.38 7.92
N TYR A 19 9.07 5.34 6.61
CA TYR A 19 7.80 4.94 6.04
C TYR A 19 7.98 3.83 5.01
N PRO A 20 8.28 2.61 5.46
CA PRO A 20 8.38 1.48 4.54
C PRO A 20 7.01 1.10 4.00
N LEU A 21 7.03 0.39 2.88
CA LEU A 21 5.82 -0.18 2.31
C LEU A 21 5.48 -1.49 3.03
N LEU A 22 4.19 -1.75 3.17
CA LEU A 22 3.73 -2.98 3.76
C LEU A 22 3.88 -4.10 2.72
N LYS A 23 4.55 -5.17 3.10
CA LYS A 23 4.70 -6.36 2.26
C LYS A 23 3.67 -7.42 2.64
N THR A 24 3.53 -7.65 3.94
CA THR A 24 2.45 -8.45 4.52
C THR A 24 1.95 -7.69 5.74
N ALA A 25 0.99 -8.24 6.47
CA ALA A 25 0.49 -7.58 7.67
C ALA A 25 1.57 -7.37 8.74
N GLN A 26 2.72 -8.06 8.61
CA GLN A 26 3.78 -8.04 9.61
C GLN A 26 5.16 -7.74 9.04
N ASP A 27 5.29 -7.65 7.71
CA ASP A 27 6.56 -7.44 7.05
C ASP A 27 6.56 -6.16 6.23
N TYR A 28 7.73 -5.54 6.12
CA TYR A 28 7.92 -4.29 5.38
C TYR A 28 8.93 -4.47 4.27
N THR A 29 8.85 -3.60 3.27
CA THR A 29 9.81 -3.56 2.18
C THR A 29 10.00 -2.11 1.72
N GLU A 30 11.14 -1.82 1.13
CA GLU A 30 11.38 -0.52 0.52
C GLU A 30 11.13 -0.55 -0.99
N TYR A 31 10.78 -1.70 -1.54
CA TYR A 31 10.64 -1.89 -2.98
C TYR A 31 9.19 -2.11 -3.37
N PHE A 32 8.71 -1.29 -4.32
CA PHE A 32 7.33 -1.40 -4.77
C PHE A 32 7.01 -2.77 -5.39
N HIS A 33 7.97 -3.38 -6.08
CA HIS A 33 7.71 -4.67 -6.70
C HIS A 33 7.54 -5.81 -5.70
N GLU A 34 7.96 -5.61 -4.45
CA GLU A 34 7.75 -6.59 -3.39
C GLU A 34 6.58 -6.25 -2.50
N ALA A 35 6.07 -5.03 -2.60
CA ALA A 35 5.06 -4.54 -1.69
C ALA A 35 3.68 -5.08 -2.04
N LEU A 36 2.87 -5.24 -1.01
CA LEU A 36 1.46 -5.55 -1.17
C LEU A 36 0.77 -4.42 -1.93
N SER A 37 -0.01 -4.76 -2.94
CA SER A 37 -0.70 -3.77 -3.73
C SER A 37 -2.15 -4.17 -4.00
N PHE A 38 -2.98 -3.16 -4.21
CA PHE A 38 -4.40 -3.33 -4.47
C PHE A 38 -4.78 -2.54 -5.71
N SER A 39 -5.73 -3.07 -6.47
CA SER A 39 -6.28 -2.36 -7.62
C SER A 39 -7.46 -1.46 -7.22
N ASP A 40 -7.99 -1.65 -6.03
CA ASP A 40 -9.17 -0.94 -5.54
C ASP A 40 -8.83 -0.22 -4.24
N LEU A 41 -9.09 1.09 -4.22
CA LEU A 41 -8.82 1.91 -3.04
C LEU A 41 -9.66 1.48 -1.85
N TYR A 42 -10.89 1.05 -2.08
CA TYR A 42 -11.76 0.56 -1.02
C TYR A 42 -11.19 -0.67 -0.33
N GLU A 43 -10.66 -1.61 -1.10
CA GLU A 43 -10.02 -2.79 -0.53
C GLU A 43 -8.76 -2.44 0.25
N THR A 44 -8.03 -1.42 -0.21
CA THR A 44 -6.86 -0.93 0.49
C THR A 44 -7.22 -0.44 1.89
N TYR A 45 -8.25 0.38 1.99
CA TYR A 45 -8.69 0.90 3.29
C TYR A 45 -9.27 -0.19 4.17
N ARG A 46 -9.97 -1.16 3.59
CA ARG A 46 -10.46 -2.29 4.37
C ARG A 46 -9.33 -3.11 4.97
N TYR A 47 -8.27 -3.30 4.22
CA TYR A 47 -7.09 -4.00 4.72
C TYR A 47 -6.45 -3.24 5.89
N ILE A 48 -6.31 -1.93 5.75
CA ILE A 48 -5.77 -1.08 6.83
C ILE A 48 -6.61 -1.22 8.09
N GLU A 49 -7.92 -1.13 7.95
CA GLU A 49 -8.84 -1.22 9.07
C GLU A 49 -8.82 -2.61 9.72
N LYS A 50 -8.82 -3.65 8.89
CA LYS A 50 -8.81 -5.04 9.36
C LYS A 50 -7.60 -5.35 10.22
N HIS A 51 -6.46 -4.77 9.90
CA HIS A 51 -5.21 -5.02 10.61
C HIS A 51 -4.86 -3.93 11.63
N GLY A 52 -5.78 -3.01 11.88
CA GLY A 52 -5.58 -1.98 12.89
C GLY A 52 -4.48 -0.99 12.58
N LEU A 53 -4.25 -0.71 11.29
CA LEU A 53 -3.16 0.16 10.84
C LEU A 53 -3.60 1.59 10.59
N ASP A 54 -4.83 1.93 10.89
CA ASP A 54 -5.45 3.20 10.51
C ASP A 54 -4.73 4.43 11.07
N LYS A 55 -4.03 4.30 12.18
CA LYS A 55 -3.32 5.42 12.79
C LYS A 55 -1.92 5.62 12.26
N ILE A 56 -1.36 4.63 11.59
CA ILE A 56 0.03 4.68 11.14
C ILE A 56 0.17 4.48 9.63
N ALA A 57 -0.90 4.12 8.94
CA ALA A 57 -0.84 3.80 7.53
C ALA A 57 -1.17 5.01 6.66
N THR A 58 -0.50 5.09 5.53
CA THR A 58 -0.77 6.07 4.48
C THR A 58 -0.88 5.31 3.17
N VAL A 59 -1.86 5.65 2.35
CA VAL A 59 -2.04 5.02 1.05
C VAL A 59 -1.23 5.77 0.01
N ILE A 60 -0.43 5.03 -0.76
CA ILE A 60 0.33 5.57 -1.88
C ILE A 60 -0.25 4.99 -3.16
N THR A 61 -0.64 5.85 -4.08
CA THR A 61 -1.22 5.44 -5.35
C THR A 61 -0.21 5.71 -6.46
N ARG A 62 0.04 4.70 -7.28
CA ARG A 62 0.93 4.81 -8.43
C ARG A 62 0.18 4.44 -9.69
N MET A 63 0.44 5.19 -10.74
CA MET A 63 0.02 4.84 -12.11
C MET A 63 1.21 4.21 -12.81
N LEU A 64 1.00 3.02 -13.28
CA LEU A 64 2.06 2.26 -13.94
C LEU A 64 1.87 2.23 -15.46
#